data_d2fe3bdf84fd2dc7392306d8cba44e15
#
_entry.id   d2fe3bdf84fd2dc7392306d8cba44e15
#
_cell.length_a   1.000
_cell.length_b   1.000
_cell.length_c   1.000
_cell.angle_alpha   90.00
_cell.angle_beta   90.00
_cell.angle_gamma   90.00
#
_symmetry.space_group_name_H-M   'P 1'
#
loop_
_entity.id
_entity.type
_entity.pdbx_description
1 polymer ?
#
loop_
_entity_poly.entity_id
_entity_poly.type
_entity_poly.pdbx_seq_one_letter_code
_entity_poly.pdbx_strand_id
1 'polypeptide(L)'
;YLKSIQIPRENCLVVDADPRTCDGGHLPVAKQDEIQTEAERLVKAGTYSTIGEALFNLDLGSGNYSCARCHTKGWSYGDPQITGGGGFGPNLTGGSAVRQFPQKSDMVSFIQGGSEYGKRYGEQGQGSGRMPAFGAMLTDEQISAVVDYVRGL
;
A
#
# COMPACT_ATOMS: atom_id res chain seq x y z
N TYR A 1 2.04 -28.30 -6.83
CA TYR A 1 1.11 -27.71 -5.88
C TYR A 1 1.63 -26.42 -5.24
N LEU A 2 2.83 -26.48 -4.70
CA LEU A 2 3.41 -25.30 -4.07
C LEU A 2 3.55 -24.14 -5.05
N LYS A 3 3.76 -24.45 -6.31
CA LYS A 3 3.81 -23.41 -7.33
C LYS A 3 2.48 -22.71 -7.51
N SER A 4 1.37 -23.42 -7.40
CA SER A 4 0.07 -22.77 -7.52
C SER A 4 -0.21 -21.87 -6.32
N ILE A 5 0.38 -22.18 -5.16
CA ILE A 5 0.31 -21.29 -4.02
C ILE A 5 1.19 -20.05 -4.23
N GLN A 6 2.20 -20.19 -5.06
CA GLN A 6 3.12 -19.10 -5.39
C GLN A 6 2.65 -18.25 -6.55
N ILE A 7 1.42 -18.43 -6.99
CA ILE A 7 0.81 -17.54 -7.97
C ILE A 7 1.00 -16.11 -7.49
N PRO A 8 1.41 -15.21 -8.36
CA PRO A 8 1.65 -13.83 -7.99
C PRO A 8 0.45 -13.25 -7.25
N ARG A 9 0.71 -12.81 -6.05
CA ARG A 9 -0.35 -12.33 -5.16
C ARG A 9 -1.04 -11.10 -5.70
N GLU A 10 -0.33 -10.32 -6.49
CA GLU A 10 -0.83 -9.10 -7.09
C GLU A 10 -2.14 -9.33 -7.82
N ASN A 11 -2.19 -10.39 -8.58
CA ASN A 11 -3.40 -10.76 -9.31
C ASN A 11 -4.51 -11.22 -8.39
N CYS A 12 -4.12 -11.91 -7.34
CA CYS A 12 -5.07 -12.48 -6.40
C CYS A 12 -5.64 -11.42 -5.46
N LEU A 13 -5.11 -10.21 -5.49
CA LEU A 13 -5.65 -9.08 -4.75
C LEU A 13 -6.85 -8.44 -5.44
N VAL A 14 -7.11 -8.82 -6.67
CA VAL A 14 -8.24 -8.30 -7.44
C VAL A 14 -9.45 -9.20 -7.20
N VAL A 15 -10.61 -8.59 -6.98
CA VAL A 15 -11.84 -9.32 -6.65
C VAL A 15 -12.15 -10.48 -7.55
N ASP A 16 -12.14 -10.20 -8.83
CA ASP A 16 -12.59 -11.16 -9.82
C ASP A 16 -11.43 -11.97 -10.38
N ALA A 17 -10.27 -11.91 -9.73
CA ALA A 17 -9.12 -12.64 -10.21
C ALA A 17 -9.33 -14.13 -9.99
N ASP A 18 -9.27 -14.87 -11.07
CA ASP A 18 -9.15 -16.31 -10.99
C ASP A 18 -7.71 -16.63 -10.54
N PRO A 19 -7.52 -17.31 -9.42
CA PRO A 19 -6.17 -17.64 -8.95
C PRO A 19 -5.30 -18.33 -9.99
N ARG A 20 -5.93 -19.02 -10.95
CA ARG A 20 -5.21 -19.69 -12.02
C ARG A 20 -4.66 -18.74 -13.06
N THR A 21 -5.18 -17.53 -13.11
CA THR A 21 -4.73 -16.49 -14.02
C THR A 21 -4.00 -15.37 -13.31
N CYS A 22 -3.71 -15.54 -12.04
CA CYS A 22 -2.91 -14.60 -11.29
C CYS A 22 -1.45 -14.71 -11.73
N ASP A 23 -1.09 -14.05 -12.76
CA ASP A 23 0.21 -14.17 -13.41
C ASP A 23 1.11 -12.95 -13.24
N GLY A 24 0.88 -12.21 -12.16
CA GLY A 24 1.59 -10.97 -11.92
C GLY A 24 1.01 -9.78 -12.66
N GLY A 25 -0.16 -9.96 -13.25
CA GLY A 25 -0.84 -8.89 -13.93
C GLY A 25 -1.26 -7.78 -12.99
N HIS A 26 -1.39 -6.61 -13.55
CA HIS A 26 -1.88 -5.45 -12.83
C HIS A 26 -3.40 -5.39 -12.88
N LEU A 27 -3.99 -4.57 -12.02
CA LEU A 27 -5.37 -4.19 -12.18
C LEU A 27 -5.58 -3.64 -13.59
N PRO A 28 -6.69 -3.97 -14.23
CA PRO A 28 -7.01 -3.35 -15.51
C PRO A 28 -6.97 -1.83 -15.43
N VAL A 29 -6.56 -1.19 -16.51
CA VAL A 29 -6.47 0.27 -16.57
C VAL A 29 -7.79 0.92 -16.15
N ALA A 30 -8.93 0.35 -16.57
CA ALA A 30 -10.24 0.87 -16.19
C ALA A 30 -10.43 0.90 -14.66
N LYS A 31 -9.90 -0.09 -13.95
CA LYS A 31 -9.98 -0.13 -12.48
C LYS A 31 -9.05 0.90 -11.84
N GLN A 32 -7.87 1.09 -12.41
CA GLN A 32 -6.95 2.13 -11.95
C GLN A 32 -7.57 3.53 -12.16
N ASP A 33 -8.27 3.72 -13.27
CA ASP A 33 -8.98 4.97 -13.55
C ASP A 33 -10.14 5.19 -12.59
N GLU A 34 -10.88 4.15 -12.23
CA GLU A 34 -11.93 4.24 -11.21
C GLU A 34 -11.37 4.65 -9.85
N ILE A 35 -10.25 4.09 -9.46
CA ILE A 35 -9.56 4.45 -8.22
C ILE A 35 -9.16 5.92 -8.25
N GLN A 36 -8.59 6.38 -9.37
CA GLN A 36 -8.19 7.77 -9.53
C GLN A 36 -9.40 8.71 -9.45
N THR A 37 -10.47 8.37 -10.16
CA THR A 37 -11.70 9.17 -10.17
C THR A 37 -12.31 9.26 -8.77
N GLU A 38 -12.34 8.16 -8.04
CA GLU A 38 -12.86 8.15 -6.67
C GLU A 38 -11.99 8.98 -5.73
N ALA A 39 -10.67 8.89 -5.85
CA ALA A 39 -9.75 9.72 -5.07
C ALA A 39 -9.99 11.21 -5.34
N GLU A 40 -10.12 11.58 -6.59
CA GLU A 40 -10.40 12.97 -6.98
C GLU A 40 -11.75 13.44 -6.44
N ARG A 41 -12.76 12.58 -6.48
CA ARG A 41 -14.09 12.88 -5.92
C ARG A 41 -14.01 13.17 -4.42
N LEU A 42 -13.28 12.35 -3.69
CA LEU A 42 -13.13 12.49 -2.24
C LEU A 42 -12.36 13.76 -1.86
N VAL A 43 -11.35 14.11 -2.62
CA VAL A 43 -10.62 15.37 -2.42
C VAL A 43 -11.52 16.56 -2.71
N LYS A 44 -12.26 16.53 -3.81
CA LYS A 44 -13.19 17.60 -4.18
C LYS A 44 -14.29 17.77 -3.14
N ALA A 45 -14.75 16.68 -2.55
CA ALA A 45 -15.76 16.71 -1.50
C ALA A 45 -15.21 17.19 -0.14
N GLY A 46 -13.91 17.38 -0.02
CA GLY A 46 -13.27 17.77 1.23
C GLY A 46 -13.09 16.65 2.23
N THR A 47 -13.34 15.40 1.84
CA THR A 47 -13.15 14.24 2.71
C THR A 47 -11.67 14.04 3.03
N TYR A 48 -10.82 14.22 2.03
CA TYR A 48 -9.38 14.16 2.16
C TYR A 48 -8.75 15.39 1.54
N SER A 49 -7.56 15.76 2.01
CA SER A 49 -6.88 16.98 1.58
C SER A 49 -6.10 16.79 0.29
N THR A 50 -5.62 15.59 0.04
CA THR A 50 -4.77 15.30 -1.13
C THR A 50 -5.15 13.97 -1.77
N ILE A 51 -4.76 13.81 -3.02
CA ILE A 51 -4.94 12.52 -3.72
C ILE A 51 -4.21 11.40 -2.98
N GLY A 52 -3.00 11.66 -2.50
CA GLY A 52 -2.24 10.66 -1.73
C GLY A 52 -2.97 10.20 -0.47
N GLU A 53 -3.57 11.12 0.26
CA GLU A 53 -4.36 10.79 1.43
C GLU A 53 -5.60 9.96 1.06
N ALA A 54 -6.29 10.35 0.01
CA ALA A 54 -7.45 9.62 -0.47
C ALA A 54 -7.08 8.19 -0.87
N LEU A 55 -6.02 8.04 -1.64
CA LEU A 55 -5.54 6.72 -2.08
C LEU A 55 -5.09 5.86 -0.90
N PHE A 56 -4.48 6.45 0.11
CA PHE A 56 -4.06 5.75 1.32
C PHE A 56 -5.24 5.10 2.04
N ASN A 57 -6.41 5.74 2.00
CA ASN A 57 -7.60 5.32 2.71
C ASN A 57 -8.60 4.52 1.87
N LEU A 58 -8.45 4.54 0.54
CA LEU A 58 -9.35 3.80 -0.35
C LEU A 58 -9.12 2.31 -0.28
N ASP A 59 -10.20 1.54 -0.34
CA ASP A 59 -10.12 0.10 -0.57
C ASP A 59 -9.77 -0.15 -2.03
N LEU A 60 -8.68 -0.86 -2.23
CA LEU A 60 -8.15 -1.17 -3.54
C LEU A 60 -8.44 -2.63 -3.87
N GLY A 61 -9.28 -2.84 -4.84
CA GLY A 61 -9.67 -4.18 -5.21
C GLY A 61 -10.64 -4.81 -4.22
N SER A 62 -10.75 -6.13 -4.24
CA SER A 62 -11.80 -6.85 -3.55
C SER A 62 -11.48 -7.35 -2.18
N GLY A 63 -10.25 -7.36 -1.85
CA GLY A 63 -9.81 -7.89 -0.56
C GLY A 63 -9.83 -6.85 0.54
N ASN A 64 -10.39 -5.69 0.27
CA ASN A 64 -10.34 -4.56 1.18
C ASN A 64 -8.89 -4.16 1.51
N TYR A 65 -8.05 -4.22 0.51
CA TYR A 65 -6.66 -3.82 0.68
C TYR A 65 -6.56 -2.31 0.61
N SER A 66 -6.27 -1.69 1.72
CA SER A 66 -5.90 -0.28 1.76
C SER A 66 -4.71 -0.11 2.69
N CYS A 67 -3.95 0.93 2.46
CA CYS A 67 -2.83 1.25 3.35
C CYS A 67 -3.33 1.44 4.78
N ALA A 68 -4.45 2.14 4.93
CA ALA A 68 -5.03 2.46 6.22
C ALA A 68 -5.46 1.22 7.02
N ARG A 69 -5.73 0.10 6.37
CA ARG A 69 -6.13 -1.11 7.09
C ARG A 69 -5.01 -1.70 7.92
N CYS A 70 -3.79 -1.59 7.44
CA CYS A 70 -2.63 -2.10 8.16
C CYS A 70 -1.91 -1.00 8.91
N HIS A 71 -1.96 0.22 8.41
CA HIS A 71 -1.35 1.41 9.02
C HIS A 71 -2.45 2.31 9.56
N THR A 72 -3.21 1.80 10.54
CA THR A 72 -4.37 2.52 11.06
C THR A 72 -3.97 3.57 12.09
N LYS A 73 -4.71 4.68 12.06
CA LYS A 73 -4.54 5.74 13.03
C LYS A 73 -4.87 5.20 14.43
N GLY A 74 -4.07 5.55 15.40
CA GLY A 74 -4.24 5.07 16.77
C GLY A 74 -3.50 3.77 17.04
N TRP A 75 -3.15 3.02 16.01
CA TRP A 75 -2.44 1.76 16.16
C TRP A 75 -1.06 1.80 15.51
N SER A 76 -1.04 2.15 14.24
CA SER A 76 0.20 2.11 13.47
C SER A 76 0.79 3.49 13.28
N TYR A 77 -0.03 4.51 13.05
CA TYR A 77 0.49 5.85 12.91
C TYR A 77 -0.17 6.90 13.79
N GLY A 78 -1.16 6.55 14.57
CA GLY A 78 -1.76 7.48 15.53
C GLY A 78 -1.08 7.49 16.89
N ASP A 79 -0.42 6.40 17.26
CA ASP A 79 0.26 6.26 18.53
C ASP A 79 1.66 5.70 18.30
N PRO A 80 2.70 6.51 18.52
CA PRO A 80 4.08 6.07 18.32
C PRO A 80 4.52 4.97 19.28
N GLN A 81 3.79 4.73 20.35
CA GLN A 81 4.11 3.69 21.31
C GLN A 81 3.63 2.32 20.87
N ILE A 82 2.70 2.27 19.93
CA ILE A 82 2.13 1.01 19.47
C ILE A 82 2.77 0.66 18.13
N THR A 83 3.72 -0.23 18.18
CA THR A 83 4.44 -0.69 17.00
C THR A 83 3.77 -1.89 16.39
N GLY A 84 3.40 -1.80 15.12
CA GLY A 84 2.82 -2.91 14.39
C GLY A 84 1.49 -3.38 14.94
N GLY A 85 0.89 -2.59 15.80
CA GLY A 85 -0.40 -2.94 16.37
C GLY A 85 -1.49 -2.77 15.32
N GLY A 86 -2.60 -3.34 15.62
CA GLY A 86 -3.83 -3.15 14.87
C GLY A 86 -3.90 -3.72 13.50
N GLY A 87 -2.94 -3.79 12.89
CA GLY A 87 -2.78 -4.39 11.62
C GLY A 87 -1.43 -5.02 11.62
N PHE A 88 -0.81 -4.96 10.51
CA PHE A 88 0.48 -5.59 10.32
C PHE A 88 1.54 -4.55 9.94
N GLY A 89 1.15 -3.30 9.88
CA GLY A 89 2.02 -2.22 9.47
C GLY A 89 2.64 -1.48 10.64
N PRO A 90 3.85 -0.98 10.49
CA PRO A 90 4.46 -0.12 11.49
C PRO A 90 3.79 1.26 11.52
N ASN A 91 4.04 1.98 12.60
CA ASN A 91 3.60 3.36 12.75
C ASN A 91 4.30 4.25 11.70
N LEU A 92 3.53 5.00 10.96
CA LEU A 92 4.03 5.87 9.89
C LEU A 92 4.18 7.33 10.30
N THR A 93 3.85 7.68 11.54
CA THR A 93 3.91 9.07 12.00
C THR A 93 5.28 9.44 12.57
N GLY A 94 5.44 10.72 12.88
CA GLY A 94 6.65 11.20 13.54
C GLY A 94 7.90 11.10 12.66
N GLY A 95 7.73 11.14 11.35
CA GLY A 95 8.86 11.03 10.42
C GLY A 95 9.43 9.62 10.28
N SER A 96 8.71 8.60 10.78
CA SER A 96 9.25 7.23 10.77
C SER A 96 9.49 6.72 9.35
N ALA A 97 8.63 7.07 8.41
CA ALA A 97 8.78 6.66 7.03
C ALA A 97 10.06 7.24 6.40
N VAL A 98 10.37 8.49 6.70
CA VAL A 98 11.59 9.14 6.20
C VAL A 98 12.84 8.52 6.82
N ARG A 99 12.77 8.14 8.09
CA ARG A 99 13.90 7.45 8.74
C ARG A 99 14.12 6.05 8.18
N GLN A 100 13.01 5.35 7.89
CA GLN A 100 13.06 4.00 7.32
C GLN A 100 13.59 4.03 5.88
N PHE A 101 13.12 4.98 5.09
CA PHE A 101 13.52 5.16 3.70
C PHE A 101 13.92 6.62 3.48
N PRO A 102 15.19 6.99 3.74
CA PRO A 102 15.64 8.36 3.50
C PRO A 102 15.43 8.84 2.07
N GLN A 103 15.57 7.94 1.09
CA GLN A 103 15.33 8.26 -0.31
C GLN A 103 13.89 7.90 -0.69
N LYS A 104 13.17 8.87 -1.26
CA LYS A 104 11.79 8.65 -1.72
C LYS A 104 11.69 7.49 -2.70
N SER A 105 12.65 7.39 -3.63
CA SER A 105 12.66 6.33 -4.64
C SER A 105 12.69 4.93 -4.05
N ASP A 106 13.40 4.76 -2.95
CA ASP A 106 13.47 3.46 -2.27
C ASP A 106 12.13 3.10 -1.64
N MET A 107 11.44 4.09 -1.09
CA MET A 107 10.11 3.89 -0.54
C MET A 107 9.10 3.56 -1.63
N VAL A 108 9.16 4.25 -2.76
CA VAL A 108 8.32 3.96 -3.91
C VAL A 108 8.53 2.51 -4.37
N SER A 109 9.77 2.11 -4.53
CA SER A 109 10.11 0.74 -4.95
C SER A 109 9.61 -0.30 -3.95
N PHE A 110 9.72 -0.02 -2.67
CA PHE A 110 9.23 -0.91 -1.63
C PHE A 110 7.70 -1.08 -1.71
N ILE A 111 6.97 0.00 -1.87
CA ILE A 111 5.50 -0.07 -1.97
C ILE A 111 5.07 -0.77 -3.25
N GLN A 112 5.78 -0.55 -4.35
CA GLN A 112 5.52 -1.25 -5.62
C GLN A 112 5.68 -2.76 -5.47
N GLY A 113 6.76 -3.19 -4.83
CA GLY A 113 7.09 -4.62 -4.70
C GLY A 113 6.50 -5.31 -3.50
N GLY A 114 6.07 -4.57 -2.49
CA GLY A 114 5.60 -5.13 -1.22
C GLY A 114 6.72 -5.79 -0.43
N SER A 115 6.36 -6.43 0.67
CA SER A 115 7.34 -7.13 1.50
C SER A 115 7.27 -8.64 1.31
N GLU A 116 8.43 -9.26 1.19
CA GLU A 116 8.56 -10.70 1.12
C GLU A 116 8.88 -11.25 2.51
N TYR A 117 8.31 -12.41 2.80
CA TYR A 117 8.57 -13.08 4.07
C TYR A 117 10.08 -13.37 4.22
N GLY A 118 10.60 -13.04 5.39
CA GLY A 118 12.01 -13.26 5.69
C GLY A 118 12.96 -12.19 5.18
N LYS A 119 12.48 -11.24 4.39
CA LYS A 119 13.29 -10.12 3.91
C LYS A 119 13.11 -8.89 4.80
N ARG A 120 14.17 -8.11 4.90
CA ARG A 120 14.20 -6.87 5.64
C ARG A 120 14.42 -5.71 4.68
N TYR A 121 13.81 -4.60 4.99
CA TYR A 121 13.81 -3.43 4.11
C TYR A 121 14.14 -2.17 4.90
N GLY A 122 14.73 -1.20 4.22
CA GLY A 122 15.01 0.12 4.76
C GLY A 122 16.05 0.13 5.87
N GLU A 123 16.28 1.29 6.40
CA GLU A 123 17.31 1.52 7.42
C GLU A 123 17.02 0.78 8.73
N GLN A 124 15.73 0.59 9.04
CA GLN A 124 15.32 -0.07 10.28
C GLN A 124 15.15 -1.58 10.11
N GLY A 125 15.34 -2.09 8.92
CA GLY A 125 15.28 -3.51 8.67
C GLY A 125 13.91 -4.12 8.94
N GLN A 126 12.84 -3.41 8.66
CA GLN A 126 11.49 -3.90 8.88
C GLN A 126 11.00 -4.71 7.70
N GLY A 127 10.18 -5.73 7.97
CA GLY A 127 9.56 -6.52 6.93
C GLY A 127 8.81 -7.70 7.53
N SER A 128 7.50 -7.75 7.29
CA SER A 128 6.65 -8.83 7.81
C SER A 128 6.30 -9.87 6.75
N GLY A 129 6.50 -9.55 5.48
CA GLY A 129 6.01 -10.35 4.37
C GLY A 129 4.52 -10.20 4.12
N ARG A 130 3.88 -9.23 4.76
CA ARG A 130 2.41 -9.04 4.67
C ARG A 130 1.99 -7.83 3.88
N MET A 131 2.90 -6.93 3.58
CA MET A 131 2.57 -5.78 2.77
C MET A 131 2.43 -6.19 1.31
N PRO A 132 1.25 -5.97 0.70
CA PRO A 132 1.04 -6.33 -0.70
C PRO A 132 1.92 -5.51 -1.64
N ALA A 133 2.11 -6.04 -2.84
CA ALA A 133 2.78 -5.33 -3.92
C ALA A 133 1.79 -4.38 -4.59
N PHE A 134 1.74 -3.15 -4.14
CA PHE A 134 0.76 -2.18 -4.63
C PHE A 134 1.02 -1.74 -6.07
N GLY A 135 2.18 -2.04 -6.63
CA GLY A 135 2.43 -1.82 -8.05
C GLY A 135 1.47 -2.56 -8.97
N ALA A 136 0.83 -3.63 -8.48
CA ALA A 136 -0.20 -4.33 -9.23
C ALA A 136 -1.54 -3.60 -9.24
N MET A 137 -1.76 -2.68 -8.32
CA MET A 137 -3.05 -2.02 -8.13
C MET A 137 -3.02 -0.53 -8.45
N LEU A 138 -1.88 0.10 -8.28
CA LEU A 138 -1.73 1.54 -8.44
C LEU A 138 -0.70 1.86 -9.51
N THR A 139 -0.89 2.98 -10.18
CA THR A 139 0.12 3.51 -11.11
C THR A 139 1.29 4.08 -10.34
N ASP A 140 2.40 4.30 -11.04
CA ASP A 140 3.58 4.91 -10.43
C ASP A 140 3.28 6.29 -9.85
N GLU A 141 2.47 7.08 -10.55
CA GLU A 141 2.06 8.40 -10.10
C GLU A 141 1.21 8.32 -8.83
N GLN A 142 0.32 7.34 -8.77
CA GLN A 142 -0.52 7.12 -7.58
C GLN A 142 0.33 6.71 -6.38
N ILE A 143 1.27 5.81 -6.57
CA ILE A 143 2.20 5.40 -5.51
C ILE A 143 3.04 6.59 -5.06
N SER A 144 3.54 7.39 -5.99
CA SER A 144 4.29 8.59 -5.65
C SER A 144 3.46 9.56 -4.79
N ALA A 145 2.19 9.72 -5.11
CA ALA A 145 1.29 10.57 -4.33
C ALA A 145 1.08 10.03 -2.90
N VAL A 146 0.90 8.73 -2.77
CA VAL A 146 0.79 8.06 -1.46
C VAL A 146 2.07 8.24 -0.66
N VAL A 147 3.22 8.07 -1.30
CA VAL A 147 4.53 8.24 -0.64
C VAL A 147 4.70 9.66 -0.13
N ASP A 148 4.34 10.65 -0.93
CA ASP A 148 4.41 12.05 -0.50
C ASP A 148 3.54 12.31 0.73
N TYR A 149 2.34 11.75 0.74
CA TYR A 149 1.45 11.85 1.90
C TYR A 149 2.07 11.21 3.14
N VAL A 150 2.53 9.97 3.02
CA VAL A 150 3.09 9.22 4.16
C VAL A 150 4.35 9.88 4.69
N ARG A 151 5.20 10.41 3.82
CA ARG A 151 6.44 11.09 4.24
C ARG A 151 6.18 12.40 4.95
N GLY A 152 4.98 12.93 4.88
CA GLY A 152 4.56 14.13 5.61
C GLY A 152 3.92 13.83 6.96
N LEU A 153 3.74 12.57 7.33
CA LEU A 153 3.14 12.19 8.62
C LEU A 153 4.18 12.23 9.80
#